data_7e6e01d7723df31ef3b7d2c955d5d189
#
_entry.id   7e6e01d7723df31ef3b7d2c955d5d189
#
_cell.length_a   1.000
_cell.length_b   1.000
_cell.length_c   1.000
_cell.angle_alpha   90.00
_cell.angle_beta   90.00
_cell.angle_gamma   90.00
#
_symmetry.space_group_name_H-M   'P 1'
#
loop_
_entity.id
_entity.type
_entity.pdbx_description
1 polymer ?
#
loop_
_entity_poly.entity_id
_entity_poly.type
_entity_poly.pdbx_seq_one_letter_code
_entity_poly.pdbx_strand_id
1 'polypeptide(L)'
;MKLLRFGEIGAEKPGMVDASGTIRDLSSVVPDIAGAVLSDAGLQEIRNTDPSTLPAVHSEIRLGPCVADTGKFICIGLNYADHAAESGLEVPPEPVIFMKATSAICGPNDPIVIPRGSKKTDWEVELAVIIGKRAKYVSEEDAMDYVAGYAVTNDVSERAFQIERAGQWTKGKSCDNFGQIGPWLVTRDDVADPQNLLMWLTVNGKKMQDGSTSTMVYGVAHIVSYLSQFMSLNPGDVISTGTPPGVGMGQNPQQYLRPGDVVELSIAGLGQQRQNVIADPE
;
A
#
# COMPACT_ATOMS: atom_id res chain seq x y z
N MET A 1 -3.00 15.80 5.93
CA MET A 1 -3.57 16.04 4.57
C MET A 1 -3.81 14.72 3.87
N LYS A 2 -4.72 14.68 2.90
CA LYS A 2 -4.93 13.53 2.00
C LYS A 2 -4.46 13.92 0.61
N LEU A 3 -3.34 13.36 0.16
CA LEU A 3 -2.72 13.61 -1.14
C LEU A 3 -2.96 12.42 -2.06
N LEU A 4 -3.24 12.67 -3.32
CA LEU A 4 -3.58 11.65 -4.31
C LEU A 4 -3.03 12.00 -5.69
N ARG A 5 -3.13 11.06 -6.62
CA ARG A 5 -2.91 11.29 -8.04
C ARG A 5 -4.13 10.84 -8.81
N PHE A 6 -4.52 11.61 -9.80
CA PHE A 6 -5.74 11.37 -10.58
C PHE A 6 -5.50 11.54 -12.09
N GLY A 7 -6.25 10.85 -12.91
CA GLY A 7 -6.18 10.92 -14.37
C GLY A 7 -5.91 9.57 -15.03
N GLU A 8 -5.62 9.62 -16.32
CA GLU A 8 -5.31 8.45 -17.12
C GLU A 8 -3.99 7.80 -16.71
N ILE A 9 -3.85 6.50 -16.97
CA ILE A 9 -2.62 5.74 -16.66
C ILE A 9 -1.43 6.38 -17.40
N GLY A 10 -0.39 6.71 -16.61
CA GLY A 10 0.84 7.34 -17.12
C GLY A 10 0.72 8.84 -17.42
N ALA A 11 -0.42 9.45 -17.13
CA ALA A 11 -0.67 10.89 -17.27
C ALA A 11 -1.37 11.47 -16.01
N GLU A 12 -1.18 10.82 -14.87
CA GLU A 12 -1.77 11.25 -13.62
C GLU A 12 -1.20 12.60 -13.18
N LYS A 13 -2.04 13.36 -12.48
CA LYS A 13 -1.72 14.67 -11.90
C LYS A 13 -1.82 14.64 -10.38
N PRO A 14 -1.06 15.48 -9.67
CA PRO A 14 -1.16 15.61 -8.22
C PRO A 14 -2.48 16.26 -7.82
N GLY A 15 -3.04 15.79 -6.71
CA GLY A 15 -4.25 16.33 -6.11
C GLY A 15 -4.27 16.21 -4.60
N MET A 16 -5.21 16.90 -3.99
CA MET A 16 -5.51 16.77 -2.56
C MET A 16 -7.01 16.72 -2.33
N VAL A 17 -7.43 16.14 -1.22
CA VAL A 17 -8.83 16.19 -0.76
C VAL A 17 -8.97 17.34 0.22
N ASP A 18 -9.88 18.28 -0.06
CA ASP A 18 -10.18 19.39 0.83
C ASP A 18 -11.13 18.97 1.98
N ALA A 19 -11.42 19.91 2.90
CA ALA A 19 -12.30 19.66 4.05
C ALA A 19 -13.74 19.28 3.67
N SER A 20 -14.18 19.61 2.46
CA SER A 20 -15.52 19.24 1.94
C SER A 20 -15.53 17.83 1.29
N GLY A 21 -14.37 17.19 1.14
CA GLY A 21 -14.21 15.93 0.42
C GLY A 21 -14.01 16.13 -1.10
N THR A 22 -13.87 17.36 -1.58
CA THR A 22 -13.64 17.66 -2.99
C THR A 22 -12.17 17.44 -3.34
N ILE A 23 -11.90 16.78 -4.47
CA ILE A 23 -10.54 16.66 -5.02
C ILE A 23 -10.15 18.01 -5.64
N ARG A 24 -8.97 18.51 -5.30
CA ARG A 24 -8.38 19.74 -5.82
C ARG A 24 -7.12 19.44 -6.61
N ASP A 25 -6.99 20.03 -7.79
CA ASP A 25 -5.81 19.88 -8.65
C ASP A 25 -4.63 20.68 -8.10
N LEU A 26 -3.54 20.00 -7.75
CA LEU A 26 -2.30 20.60 -7.21
C LEU A 26 -1.25 20.92 -8.29
N SER A 27 -1.55 20.72 -9.58
CA SER A 27 -0.56 20.88 -10.67
C SER A 27 0.07 22.26 -10.77
N SER A 28 -0.60 23.30 -10.21
CA SER A 28 -0.04 24.66 -10.14
C SER A 28 0.87 24.88 -8.92
N VAL A 29 0.92 23.95 -7.97
CA VAL A 29 1.68 24.05 -6.71
C VAL A 29 2.90 23.14 -6.75
N VAL A 30 2.71 21.87 -7.12
CA VAL A 30 3.77 20.86 -7.17
C VAL A 30 3.72 20.09 -8.49
N PRO A 31 4.87 19.61 -8.99
CA PRO A 31 4.90 18.86 -10.25
C PRO A 31 4.23 17.49 -10.14
N ASP A 32 4.40 16.79 -9.02
CA ASP A 32 3.77 15.50 -8.69
C ASP A 32 3.95 15.17 -7.20
N ILE A 33 3.26 14.13 -6.72
CA ILE A 33 3.44 13.59 -5.35
C ILE A 33 4.62 12.62 -5.35
N ALA A 34 5.83 13.17 -5.41
CA ALA A 34 7.07 12.40 -5.58
C ALA A 34 8.29 13.12 -5.01
N GLY A 35 9.36 12.39 -4.78
CA GLY A 35 10.69 12.92 -4.48
C GLY A 35 10.70 13.98 -3.38
N ALA A 36 11.23 15.16 -3.67
CA ALA A 36 11.38 16.26 -2.70
C ALA A 36 10.02 16.81 -2.16
N VAL A 37 8.93 16.63 -2.90
CA VAL A 37 7.58 17.05 -2.46
C VAL A 37 7.13 16.26 -1.22
N LEU A 38 7.63 15.04 -1.03
CA LEU A 38 7.33 14.20 0.13
C LEU A 38 8.13 14.58 1.39
N SER A 39 9.10 15.50 1.30
CA SER A 39 9.83 16.02 2.45
C SER A 39 8.93 16.92 3.31
N ASP A 40 9.36 17.18 4.57
CA ASP A 40 8.63 18.11 5.46
C ASP A 40 8.43 19.49 4.81
N ALA A 41 9.44 19.99 4.10
CA ALA A 41 9.36 21.27 3.40
C ALA A 41 8.35 21.25 2.24
N GLY A 42 8.38 20.19 1.41
CA GLY A 42 7.42 20.04 0.31
C GLY A 42 5.99 19.86 0.80
N LEU A 43 5.79 19.02 1.84
CA LEU A 43 4.46 18.85 2.45
C LEU A 43 3.97 20.15 3.11
N GLN A 44 4.89 20.96 3.66
CA GLN A 44 4.53 22.27 4.24
C GLN A 44 4.12 23.28 3.17
N GLU A 45 4.72 23.27 1.99
CA GLU A 45 4.32 24.09 0.85
C GLU A 45 2.88 23.78 0.42
N ILE A 46 2.52 22.49 0.29
CA ILE A 46 1.14 22.09 0.00
C ILE A 46 0.19 22.54 1.13
N ARG A 47 0.59 22.40 2.39
CA ARG A 47 -0.23 22.77 3.56
C ARG A 47 -0.50 24.28 3.61
N ASN A 48 0.42 25.11 3.14
CA ASN A 48 0.27 26.57 3.10
C ASN A 48 -0.62 27.04 1.93
N THR A 49 -0.97 26.15 1.00
CA THR A 49 -1.86 26.48 -0.12
C THR A 49 -3.31 26.46 0.34
N ASP A 50 -4.09 27.49 0.01
CA ASP A 50 -5.54 27.50 0.25
C ASP A 50 -6.24 26.60 -0.78
N PRO A 51 -6.84 25.47 -0.37
CA PRO A 51 -7.47 24.55 -1.30
C PRO A 51 -8.64 25.18 -2.09
N SER A 52 -9.28 26.22 -1.55
CA SER A 52 -10.41 26.89 -2.21
C SER A 52 -10.01 27.62 -3.49
N THR A 53 -8.72 27.96 -3.63
CA THR A 53 -8.17 28.64 -4.81
C THR A 53 -7.80 27.67 -5.95
N LEU A 54 -7.78 26.35 -5.65
CA LEU A 54 -7.38 25.32 -6.59
C LEU A 54 -8.59 24.81 -7.40
N PRO A 55 -8.39 24.43 -8.68
CA PRO A 55 -9.44 23.85 -9.48
C PRO A 55 -10.03 22.59 -8.85
N ALA A 56 -11.37 22.50 -8.82
CA ALA A 56 -12.04 21.26 -8.43
C ALA A 56 -11.94 20.21 -9.54
N VAL A 57 -11.74 18.96 -9.15
CA VAL A 57 -11.68 17.81 -10.05
C VAL A 57 -12.97 17.00 -9.90
N HIS A 58 -13.46 16.44 -11.01
CA HIS A 58 -14.67 15.63 -11.01
C HIS A 58 -14.49 14.37 -10.15
N SER A 59 -15.48 14.05 -9.32
CA SER A 59 -15.41 12.96 -8.33
C SER A 59 -15.27 11.56 -8.90
N GLU A 60 -15.72 11.35 -10.15
CA GLU A 60 -15.64 10.05 -10.85
C GLU A 60 -14.32 9.84 -11.62
N ILE A 61 -13.35 10.74 -11.45
CA ILE A 61 -12.04 10.60 -12.09
C ILE A 61 -11.31 9.35 -11.57
N ARG A 62 -10.58 8.64 -12.45
CA ARG A 62 -9.71 7.55 -12.02
C ARG A 62 -8.65 8.09 -11.06
N LEU A 63 -8.44 7.38 -9.95
CA LEU A 63 -7.31 7.60 -9.05
C LEU A 63 -6.15 6.67 -9.46
N GLY A 64 -4.99 7.26 -9.65
CA GLY A 64 -3.73 6.53 -9.83
C GLY A 64 -3.10 6.13 -8.49
N PRO A 65 -1.93 5.49 -8.50
CA PRO A 65 -1.13 5.29 -7.30
C PRO A 65 -0.92 6.63 -6.59
N CYS A 66 -1.13 6.69 -5.28
CA CYS A 66 -1.11 7.97 -4.55
C CYS A 66 0.27 8.63 -4.48
N VAL A 67 1.32 7.93 -4.85
CA VAL A 67 2.71 8.41 -4.95
C VAL A 67 3.30 8.02 -6.30
N ALA A 68 4.07 8.94 -6.92
CA ALA A 68 4.78 8.71 -8.17
C ALA A 68 6.25 8.35 -7.92
N ASP A 69 6.91 7.89 -9.00
CA ASP A 69 8.36 7.63 -9.04
C ASP A 69 8.87 6.72 -7.93
N THR A 70 8.04 5.73 -7.53
CA THR A 70 8.42 4.75 -6.52
C THR A 70 9.64 3.95 -6.97
N GLY A 71 10.76 4.14 -6.26
CA GLY A 71 12.01 3.45 -6.55
C GLY A 71 12.03 1.99 -6.06
N LYS A 72 11.41 1.74 -4.90
CA LYS A 72 11.29 0.41 -4.29
C LYS A 72 9.91 0.21 -3.70
N PHE A 73 9.34 -0.97 -3.93
CA PHE A 73 8.19 -1.47 -3.20
C PHE A 73 8.65 -2.65 -2.34
N ILE A 74 8.94 -2.37 -1.07
CA ILE A 74 9.48 -3.31 -0.10
C ILE A 74 8.31 -3.87 0.69
N CYS A 75 8.32 -5.17 1.00
CA CYS A 75 7.28 -5.84 1.75
C CYS A 75 7.87 -6.60 2.93
N ILE A 76 7.10 -6.69 4.01
CA ILE A 76 7.44 -7.42 5.23
C ILE A 76 6.50 -8.63 5.36
N GLY A 77 7.07 -9.82 5.29
CA GLY A 77 6.33 -11.06 5.46
C GLY A 77 6.19 -11.47 6.93
N LEU A 78 5.11 -12.20 7.24
CA LEU A 78 4.86 -12.84 8.54
C LEU A 78 4.89 -11.88 9.74
N ASN A 79 4.44 -10.65 9.54
CA ASN A 79 4.48 -9.59 10.54
C ASN A 79 3.27 -9.55 11.49
N TYR A 80 2.42 -10.57 11.47
CA TYR A 80 1.32 -10.77 12.42
C TYR A 80 1.39 -12.19 12.97
N ALA A 81 1.48 -12.32 14.28
CA ALA A 81 1.70 -13.63 14.94
C ALA A 81 0.58 -14.64 14.63
N ASP A 82 -0.66 -14.18 14.63
CA ASP A 82 -1.84 -14.97 14.31
C ASP A 82 -1.91 -15.34 12.81
N HIS A 83 -1.45 -14.48 11.90
CA HIS A 83 -1.31 -14.81 10.49
C HIS A 83 -0.20 -15.84 10.24
N ALA A 84 0.93 -15.75 10.96
CA ALA A 84 1.99 -16.76 10.89
C ALA A 84 1.43 -18.13 11.32
N ALA A 85 0.69 -18.18 12.44
CA ALA A 85 0.04 -19.42 12.94
C ALA A 85 -1.00 -19.97 11.94
N GLU A 86 -1.84 -19.13 11.32
CA GLU A 86 -2.79 -19.51 10.26
C GLU A 86 -2.09 -20.16 9.06
N SER A 87 -0.91 -19.67 8.71
CA SER A 87 -0.07 -20.19 7.60
C SER A 87 0.77 -21.40 7.98
N GLY A 88 0.70 -21.85 9.24
CA GLY A 88 1.50 -22.98 9.77
C GLY A 88 2.99 -22.66 9.90
N LEU A 89 3.32 -21.36 10.06
CA LEU A 89 4.69 -20.86 10.18
C LEU A 89 4.93 -20.26 11.57
N GLU A 90 6.16 -20.30 12.02
CA GLU A 90 6.58 -19.58 13.24
C GLU A 90 6.83 -18.10 12.92
N VAL A 91 6.64 -17.24 13.92
CA VAL A 91 7.04 -15.83 13.83
C VAL A 91 8.57 -15.79 13.65
N PRO A 92 9.08 -15.17 12.58
CA PRO A 92 10.52 -15.12 12.36
C PRO A 92 11.20 -14.22 13.42
N PRO A 93 12.49 -14.49 13.78
CA PRO A 93 13.21 -13.71 14.78
C PRO A 93 13.57 -12.29 14.31
N GLU A 94 13.39 -11.98 13.04
CA GLU A 94 13.59 -10.68 12.40
C GLU A 94 12.65 -10.53 11.19
N PRO A 95 12.36 -9.29 10.72
CA PRO A 95 11.46 -9.08 9.59
C PRO A 95 11.89 -9.83 8.32
N VAL A 96 10.98 -10.61 7.72
CA VAL A 96 11.21 -11.23 6.40
C VAL A 96 11.01 -10.17 5.32
N ILE A 97 12.08 -9.84 4.61
CA ILE A 97 12.06 -8.83 3.55
C ILE A 97 11.88 -9.49 2.19
N PHE A 98 10.94 -8.98 1.40
CA PHE A 98 10.84 -9.26 -0.02
C PHE A 98 10.42 -8.01 -0.78
N MET A 99 10.35 -8.08 -2.11
CA MET A 99 10.01 -6.91 -2.93
C MET A 99 8.96 -7.26 -3.97
N LYS A 100 8.14 -6.27 -4.29
CA LYS A 100 7.36 -6.25 -5.53
C LYS A 100 8.13 -5.46 -6.58
N ALA A 101 8.09 -5.90 -7.83
CA ALA A 101 8.52 -5.06 -8.94
C ALA A 101 7.68 -3.78 -8.99
N THR A 102 8.28 -2.64 -9.30
CA THR A 102 7.54 -1.37 -9.38
C THR A 102 6.50 -1.36 -10.51
N SER A 103 6.64 -2.24 -11.51
CA SER A 103 5.62 -2.48 -12.54
C SER A 103 4.31 -3.09 -12.01
N ALA A 104 4.32 -3.65 -10.79
CA ALA A 104 3.10 -4.14 -10.14
C ALA A 104 2.23 -3.00 -9.58
N ILE A 105 2.78 -1.79 -9.41
CA ILE A 105 2.09 -0.66 -8.80
C ILE A 105 0.98 -0.17 -9.72
N CYS A 106 -0.21 0.01 -9.15
CA CYS A 106 -1.38 0.54 -9.84
C CYS A 106 -2.27 1.35 -8.90
N GLY A 107 -3.28 1.99 -9.47
CA GLY A 107 -4.25 2.79 -8.71
C GLY A 107 -5.09 1.95 -7.75
N PRO A 108 -5.67 2.57 -6.71
CA PRO A 108 -6.39 1.87 -5.64
C PRO A 108 -7.60 1.06 -6.13
N ASN A 109 -8.21 1.47 -7.22
CA ASN A 109 -9.41 0.84 -7.79
C ASN A 109 -9.13 0.20 -9.17
N ASP A 110 -7.89 0.16 -9.61
CA ASP A 110 -7.50 -0.58 -10.82
C ASP A 110 -7.75 -2.08 -10.62
N PRO A 111 -8.07 -2.83 -11.67
CA PRO A 111 -8.45 -4.23 -11.52
C PRO A 111 -7.28 -5.10 -11.02
N ILE A 112 -7.60 -6.15 -10.28
CA ILE A 112 -6.68 -7.26 -10.04
C ILE A 112 -6.72 -8.14 -11.29
N VAL A 113 -5.57 -8.32 -11.96
CA VAL A 113 -5.45 -9.13 -13.17
C VAL A 113 -4.93 -10.52 -12.80
N ILE A 114 -5.74 -11.56 -13.00
CA ILE A 114 -5.32 -12.95 -12.76
C ILE A 114 -4.28 -13.34 -13.81
N PRO A 115 -3.03 -13.66 -13.42
CA PRO A 115 -2.00 -14.03 -14.39
C PRO A 115 -2.34 -15.30 -15.16
N ARG A 116 -1.85 -15.44 -16.39
CA ARG A 116 -2.05 -16.63 -17.22
C ARG A 116 -1.59 -17.89 -16.50
N GLY A 117 -2.46 -18.90 -16.49
CA GLY A 117 -2.21 -20.17 -15.83
C GLY A 117 -2.25 -20.12 -14.31
N SER A 118 -2.55 -18.98 -13.72
CA SER A 118 -2.75 -18.82 -12.28
C SER A 118 -4.06 -19.46 -11.82
N LYS A 119 -4.03 -19.99 -10.60
CA LYS A 119 -5.19 -20.56 -9.91
C LYS A 119 -5.22 -20.23 -8.43
N LYS A 120 -4.20 -19.52 -7.93
CA LYS A 120 -3.99 -19.29 -6.50
C LYS A 120 -3.73 -17.80 -6.19
N THR A 121 -4.38 -16.90 -6.94
CA THR A 121 -4.33 -15.47 -6.66
C THR A 121 -5.10 -15.15 -5.37
N ASP A 122 -4.45 -14.47 -4.45
CA ASP A 122 -4.87 -14.22 -3.08
C ASP A 122 -4.79 -12.73 -2.74
N TRP A 123 -5.45 -12.30 -1.69
CA TRP A 123 -5.58 -10.93 -1.19
C TRP A 123 -4.86 -10.72 0.13
N GLU A 124 -4.38 -9.50 0.37
CA GLU A 124 -3.72 -9.11 1.62
C GLU A 124 -3.90 -7.60 1.88
N VAL A 125 -4.81 -7.21 2.80
CA VAL A 125 -4.89 -5.80 3.23
C VAL A 125 -3.69 -5.47 4.09
N GLU A 126 -2.96 -4.39 3.75
CA GLU A 126 -1.75 -3.98 4.45
C GLU A 126 -1.67 -2.45 4.61
N LEU A 127 -1.05 -2.02 5.70
CA LEU A 127 -0.60 -0.64 5.86
C LEU A 127 0.62 -0.41 4.97
N ALA A 128 0.54 0.59 4.09
CA ALA A 128 1.68 1.09 3.34
C ALA A 128 2.28 2.30 4.06
N VAL A 129 3.61 2.29 4.24
CA VAL A 129 4.41 3.40 4.76
C VAL A 129 5.15 4.04 3.58
N ILE A 130 5.00 5.35 3.39
CA ILE A 130 5.66 6.12 2.33
C ILE A 130 6.83 6.89 2.93
N ILE A 131 8.02 6.69 2.40
CA ILE A 131 9.25 7.38 2.84
C ILE A 131 9.27 8.80 2.31
N GLY A 132 9.58 9.76 3.20
CA GLY A 132 9.65 11.20 2.89
C GLY A 132 11.06 11.77 2.82
N LYS A 133 12.01 11.13 3.50
CA LYS A 133 13.42 11.54 3.56
C LYS A 133 14.33 10.34 3.33
N ARG A 134 15.52 10.57 2.76
CA ARG A 134 16.49 9.48 2.60
C ARG A 134 16.92 8.93 3.97
N ALA A 135 16.62 7.66 4.24
CA ALA A 135 16.97 6.95 5.46
C ALA A 135 18.08 5.94 5.19
N LYS A 136 19.16 5.99 5.99
CA LYS A 136 20.27 5.03 5.99
C LYS A 136 20.88 4.98 7.39
N TYR A 137 20.94 3.77 7.97
CA TYR A 137 21.42 3.55 9.34
C TYR A 137 20.69 4.38 10.39
N VAL A 138 19.37 4.50 10.25
CA VAL A 138 18.50 5.28 11.13
C VAL A 138 18.21 4.47 12.39
N SER A 139 18.20 5.12 13.55
CA SER A 139 17.75 4.53 14.82
C SER A 139 16.24 4.30 14.81
N GLU A 140 15.74 3.41 15.66
CA GLU A 140 14.29 3.20 15.81
C GLU A 140 13.61 4.45 16.38
N GLU A 141 14.29 5.18 17.26
CA GLU A 141 13.81 6.42 17.87
C GLU A 141 13.55 7.52 16.81
N ASP A 142 14.43 7.63 15.80
CA ASP A 142 14.35 8.65 14.75
C ASP A 142 13.53 8.20 13.53
N ALA A 143 13.17 6.92 13.43
CA ALA A 143 12.65 6.30 12.21
C ALA A 143 11.38 7.00 11.67
N MET A 144 10.50 7.45 12.57
CA MET A 144 9.24 8.08 12.20
C MET A 144 9.43 9.45 11.53
N ASP A 145 10.55 10.13 11.74
CA ASP A 145 10.89 11.38 11.09
C ASP A 145 11.19 11.25 9.58
N TYR A 146 11.41 10.02 9.12
CA TYR A 146 11.68 9.69 7.73
C TYR A 146 10.41 9.30 6.94
N VAL A 147 9.27 9.19 7.62
CA VAL A 147 7.98 8.83 7.02
C VAL A 147 7.25 10.09 6.54
N ALA A 148 6.80 10.11 5.28
CA ALA A 148 5.91 11.15 4.75
C ALA A 148 4.46 10.93 5.19
N GLY A 149 4.02 9.68 5.19
CA GLY A 149 2.65 9.32 5.54
C GLY A 149 2.34 7.86 5.24
N TYR A 150 1.05 7.55 5.19
CA TYR A 150 0.50 6.20 5.12
C TYR A 150 -0.58 6.09 4.05
N ALA A 151 -0.76 4.89 3.51
CA ALA A 151 -1.82 4.55 2.57
C ALA A 151 -2.34 3.13 2.83
N VAL A 152 -3.44 2.77 2.18
CA VAL A 152 -3.88 1.38 2.08
C VAL A 152 -3.17 0.74 0.88
N THR A 153 -2.74 -0.52 1.01
CA THR A 153 -2.29 -1.34 -0.12
C THR A 153 -2.90 -2.74 -0.05
N ASN A 154 -3.05 -3.36 -1.22
CA ASN A 154 -3.39 -4.76 -1.36
C ASN A 154 -2.16 -5.49 -1.87
N ASP A 155 -1.47 -6.26 -1.01
CA ASP A 155 -0.30 -7.07 -1.42
C ASP A 155 -0.75 -8.35 -2.12
N VAL A 156 -1.42 -8.19 -3.28
CA VAL A 156 -1.94 -9.30 -4.07
C VAL A 156 -0.84 -10.31 -4.38
N SER A 157 -1.16 -11.60 -4.23
CA SER A 157 -0.19 -12.69 -4.26
C SER A 157 -0.66 -13.83 -5.15
N GLU A 158 0.15 -14.30 -6.08
CA GLU A 158 -0.08 -15.59 -6.72
C GLU A 158 0.72 -16.66 -5.98
N ARG A 159 0.04 -17.41 -5.11
CA ARG A 159 0.66 -18.35 -4.17
C ARG A 159 1.47 -19.46 -4.85
N ALA A 160 1.00 -19.97 -6.01
CA ALA A 160 1.76 -20.96 -6.73
C ALA A 160 3.10 -20.44 -7.24
N PHE A 161 3.15 -19.16 -7.71
CA PHE A 161 4.40 -18.56 -8.15
C PHE A 161 5.30 -18.20 -6.96
N GLN A 162 4.70 -17.77 -5.84
CA GLN A 162 5.40 -17.41 -4.61
C GLN A 162 6.10 -18.62 -3.99
N ILE A 163 5.40 -19.75 -3.85
CA ILE A 163 5.82 -20.86 -2.99
C ILE A 163 6.27 -22.08 -3.80
N GLU A 164 5.53 -22.46 -4.87
CA GLU A 164 5.72 -23.73 -5.58
C GLU A 164 6.83 -23.65 -6.65
N ARG A 165 7.43 -22.47 -6.88
CA ARG A 165 8.48 -22.24 -7.86
C ARG A 165 9.78 -21.82 -7.22
N ALA A 166 10.45 -22.74 -6.51
CA ALA A 166 11.73 -22.56 -5.82
C ALA A 166 11.72 -21.50 -4.70
N GLY A 167 10.54 -21.20 -4.11
CA GLY A 167 10.43 -20.39 -2.90
C GLY A 167 10.87 -18.93 -2.98
N GLN A 168 11.07 -18.36 -4.19
CA GLN A 168 11.38 -16.93 -4.36
C GLN A 168 10.08 -16.14 -4.47
N TRP A 169 9.70 -15.45 -3.41
CA TRP A 169 8.41 -14.80 -3.25
C TRP A 169 8.13 -13.72 -4.30
N THR A 170 9.14 -12.99 -4.71
CA THR A 170 9.01 -11.90 -5.71
C THR A 170 8.23 -12.31 -6.95
N LYS A 171 8.38 -13.55 -7.43
CA LYS A 171 7.64 -14.06 -8.61
C LYS A 171 6.13 -14.06 -8.43
N GLY A 172 5.65 -14.36 -7.24
CA GLY A 172 4.21 -14.36 -6.91
C GLY A 172 3.67 -13.02 -6.45
N LYS A 173 4.55 -12.07 -6.18
CA LYS A 173 4.22 -10.75 -5.65
C LYS A 173 4.34 -9.63 -6.70
N SER A 174 4.92 -9.90 -7.86
CA SER A 174 5.30 -8.87 -8.85
C SER A 174 4.56 -8.97 -10.19
N CYS A 175 3.45 -9.72 -10.25
CA CYS A 175 2.59 -9.67 -11.44
C CYS A 175 2.01 -8.26 -11.60
N ASP A 176 1.73 -7.85 -12.84
CA ASP A 176 1.15 -6.55 -13.11
C ASP A 176 -0.19 -6.38 -12.38
N ASN A 177 -0.47 -5.18 -11.91
CA ASN A 177 -1.64 -4.86 -11.08
C ASN A 177 -1.75 -5.66 -9.76
N PHE A 178 -0.62 -6.02 -9.15
CA PHE A 178 -0.57 -6.70 -7.85
C PHE A 178 -0.16 -5.77 -6.69
N GLY A 179 -0.10 -4.46 -6.92
CA GLY A 179 0.31 -3.45 -5.95
C GLY A 179 -0.60 -2.23 -5.96
N GLN A 180 -1.90 -2.41 -5.69
CA GLN A 180 -2.84 -1.30 -5.53
C GLN A 180 -2.44 -0.46 -4.34
N ILE A 181 -2.25 0.85 -4.52
CA ILE A 181 -1.88 1.78 -3.45
C ILE A 181 -2.72 3.06 -3.49
N GLY A 182 -3.27 3.45 -2.37
CA GLY A 182 -4.16 4.61 -2.19
C GLY A 182 -5.39 4.28 -1.36
N PRO A 183 -6.52 5.04 -1.48
CA PRO A 183 -6.84 6.06 -2.49
C PRO A 183 -5.98 7.33 -2.38
N TRP A 184 -5.40 7.59 -1.24
CA TRP A 184 -4.55 8.74 -0.96
C TRP A 184 -3.42 8.38 0.01
N LEU A 185 -2.38 9.18 0.00
CA LEU A 185 -1.40 9.28 1.05
C LEU A 185 -1.97 10.21 2.13
N VAL A 186 -2.15 9.70 3.35
CA VAL A 186 -2.46 10.51 4.53
C VAL A 186 -1.15 10.89 5.20
N THR A 187 -0.86 12.19 5.29
CA THR A 187 0.40 12.66 5.89
C THR A 187 0.52 12.22 7.34
N ARG A 188 1.75 11.98 7.81
CA ARG A 188 2.01 11.37 9.13
C ARG A 188 1.39 12.12 10.30
N ASP A 189 1.28 13.44 10.20
CA ASP A 189 0.70 14.33 11.22
C ASP A 189 -0.84 14.18 11.34
N ASP A 190 -1.51 13.63 10.33
CA ASP A 190 -2.95 13.34 10.36
C ASP A 190 -3.26 11.90 10.81
N VAL A 191 -2.24 11.09 11.12
CA VAL A 191 -2.38 9.74 11.66
C VAL A 191 -1.83 9.73 13.08
N ALA A 192 -2.73 9.73 14.07
CA ALA A 192 -2.34 9.86 15.47
C ALA A 192 -1.45 8.70 15.96
N ASP A 193 -1.76 7.48 15.57
CA ASP A 193 -0.97 6.29 15.89
C ASP A 193 -1.10 5.23 14.78
N PRO A 194 -0.06 5.04 13.94
CA PRO A 194 -0.08 4.04 12.88
C PRO A 194 -0.08 2.59 13.41
N GLN A 195 0.21 2.38 14.70
CA GLN A 195 0.16 1.07 15.36
C GLN A 195 -1.20 0.77 16.00
N ASN A 196 -2.24 1.58 15.74
CA ASN A 196 -3.58 1.35 16.28
C ASN A 196 -4.67 1.68 15.26
N LEU A 197 -4.57 1.10 14.07
CA LEU A 197 -5.51 1.29 12.97
C LEU A 197 -6.28 -0.01 12.71
N LEU A 198 -7.62 0.05 12.75
CA LEU A 198 -8.47 -1.06 12.34
C LEU A 198 -8.39 -1.22 10.82
N MET A 199 -8.38 -2.47 10.36
CA MET A 199 -8.30 -2.82 8.96
C MET A 199 -9.18 -4.01 8.63
N TRP A 200 -9.75 -4.01 7.42
CA TRP A 200 -10.61 -5.10 6.96
C TRP A 200 -10.52 -5.30 5.45
N LEU A 201 -10.87 -6.51 5.02
CA LEU A 201 -11.03 -6.85 3.61
C LEU A 201 -12.22 -7.78 3.42
N THR A 202 -12.97 -7.54 2.34
CA THR A 202 -14.07 -8.42 1.90
C THR A 202 -13.82 -8.92 0.47
N VAL A 203 -14.31 -10.13 0.19
CA VAL A 203 -14.43 -10.67 -1.15
C VAL A 203 -15.91 -10.95 -1.41
N ASN A 204 -16.48 -10.32 -2.45
CA ASN A 204 -17.91 -10.40 -2.79
C ASN A 204 -18.81 -10.04 -1.60
N GLY A 205 -18.43 -9.05 -0.80
CA GLY A 205 -19.15 -8.61 0.39
C GLY A 205 -18.99 -9.52 1.62
N LYS A 206 -18.34 -10.68 1.49
CA LYS A 206 -18.02 -11.54 2.65
C LYS A 206 -16.72 -11.06 3.30
N LYS A 207 -16.77 -10.75 4.61
CA LYS A 207 -15.57 -10.38 5.37
C LYS A 207 -14.59 -11.55 5.43
N MET A 208 -13.37 -11.31 4.97
CA MET A 208 -12.28 -12.28 4.93
C MET A 208 -11.19 -11.91 5.95
N GLN A 209 -10.81 -10.63 6.02
CA GLN A 209 -9.86 -10.13 7.00
C GLN A 209 -10.52 -9.08 7.89
N ASP A 210 -10.18 -9.11 9.18
CA ASP A 210 -10.64 -8.17 10.21
C ASP A 210 -9.55 -8.09 11.29
N GLY A 211 -8.77 -7.02 11.30
CA GLY A 211 -7.57 -6.92 12.12
C GLY A 211 -7.22 -5.49 12.53
N SER A 212 -6.07 -5.35 13.14
CA SER A 212 -5.53 -4.06 13.57
C SER A 212 -4.02 -4.05 13.47
N THR A 213 -3.44 -2.91 13.09
CA THR A 213 -1.98 -2.71 13.10
C THR A 213 -1.38 -2.84 14.51
N SER A 214 -2.20 -2.83 15.56
CA SER A 214 -1.75 -3.04 16.94
C SER A 214 -1.25 -4.46 17.20
N THR A 215 -1.56 -5.43 16.34
CA THR A 215 -1.11 -6.83 16.45
C THR A 215 0.10 -7.14 15.56
N MET A 216 0.73 -6.13 14.95
CA MET A 216 2.01 -6.28 14.26
C MET A 216 3.09 -6.77 15.25
N VAL A 217 3.92 -7.70 14.80
CA VAL A 217 5.11 -8.17 15.56
C VAL A 217 6.19 -7.08 15.55
N TYR A 218 6.45 -6.52 14.39
CA TYR A 218 7.40 -5.43 14.17
C TYR A 218 6.63 -4.17 13.76
N GLY A 219 6.70 -3.14 14.61
CA GLY A 219 6.04 -1.86 14.34
C GLY A 219 6.72 -1.05 13.25
N VAL A 220 6.06 0.02 12.78
CA VAL A 220 6.56 0.88 11.68
C VAL A 220 7.95 1.42 11.97
N ALA A 221 8.21 1.95 13.17
CA ALA A 221 9.53 2.50 13.54
C ALA A 221 10.63 1.44 13.43
N HIS A 222 10.38 0.24 13.97
CA HIS A 222 11.30 -0.89 13.86
C HIS A 222 11.57 -1.27 12.40
N ILE A 223 10.52 -1.39 11.57
CA ILE A 223 10.64 -1.76 10.16
C ILE A 223 11.50 -0.75 9.39
N VAL A 224 11.25 0.56 9.54
CA VAL A 224 12.02 1.60 8.86
C VAL A 224 13.48 1.59 9.31
N SER A 225 13.74 1.51 10.62
CA SER A 225 15.09 1.38 11.18
C SER A 225 15.80 0.15 10.62
N TYR A 226 15.17 -1.02 10.72
CA TYR A 226 15.71 -2.30 10.28
C TYR A 226 16.08 -2.29 8.78
N LEU A 227 15.16 -1.89 7.91
CA LEU A 227 15.41 -1.81 6.47
C LEU A 227 16.55 -0.85 6.13
N SER A 228 16.68 0.25 6.87
CA SER A 228 17.73 1.24 6.65
C SER A 228 19.15 0.71 6.93
N GLN A 229 19.28 -0.40 7.64
CA GLN A 229 20.59 -1.04 7.89
C GLN A 229 21.12 -1.71 6.62
N PHE A 230 20.25 -2.24 5.77
CA PHE A 230 20.64 -3.01 4.58
C PHE A 230 20.66 -2.17 3.31
N MET A 231 19.75 -1.21 3.18
CA MET A 231 19.59 -0.38 1.98
C MET A 231 19.26 1.06 2.31
N SER A 232 19.55 1.99 1.40
CA SER A 232 18.99 3.34 1.51
C SER A 232 17.53 3.32 1.14
N LEU A 233 16.66 3.86 2.00
CA LEU A 233 15.28 4.18 1.68
C LEU A 233 15.25 5.60 1.13
N ASN A 234 14.57 5.84 0.03
CA ASN A 234 14.50 7.15 -0.62
C ASN A 234 13.07 7.71 -0.58
N PRO A 235 12.89 9.03 -0.70
CA PRO A 235 11.56 9.61 -0.83
C PRO A 235 10.74 8.95 -1.96
N GLY A 236 9.52 8.53 -1.65
CA GLY A 236 8.65 7.79 -2.58
C GLY A 236 8.79 6.28 -2.54
N ASP A 237 9.78 5.70 -1.83
CA ASP A 237 9.79 4.27 -1.56
C ASP A 237 8.58 3.91 -0.70
N VAL A 238 7.98 2.76 -1.02
CA VAL A 238 6.80 2.21 -0.33
C VAL A 238 7.21 0.98 0.46
N ILE A 239 6.75 0.88 1.70
CA ILE A 239 6.92 -0.29 2.55
C ILE A 239 5.53 -0.84 2.88
N SER A 240 5.23 -2.06 2.45
CA SER A 240 4.05 -2.84 2.83
C SER A 240 4.38 -3.64 4.09
N THR A 241 3.58 -3.49 5.15
CA THR A 241 4.01 -3.85 6.51
C THR A 241 3.53 -5.21 7.00
N GLY A 242 2.95 -6.01 6.12
CA GLY A 242 2.35 -7.30 6.46
C GLY A 242 0.84 -7.24 6.64
N THR A 243 0.20 -8.40 6.57
CA THR A 243 -1.24 -8.58 6.57
C THR A 243 -1.73 -9.34 7.81
N PRO A 244 -2.94 -9.01 8.36
CA PRO A 244 -3.57 -9.79 9.42
C PRO A 244 -4.13 -11.12 8.88
N PRO A 245 -4.59 -12.06 9.75
CA PRO A 245 -5.22 -13.31 9.35
C PRO A 245 -6.42 -13.13 8.41
N GLY A 246 -6.76 -14.19 7.68
CA GLY A 246 -7.92 -14.26 6.81
C GLY A 246 -7.60 -14.24 5.32
N VAL A 247 -6.33 -14.45 4.95
CA VAL A 247 -5.91 -14.64 3.56
C VAL A 247 -6.52 -15.92 2.99
N GLY A 248 -6.68 -15.99 1.67
CA GLY A 248 -7.31 -17.12 1.00
C GLY A 248 -6.56 -18.42 1.17
N MET A 249 -5.23 -18.38 1.20
CA MET A 249 -4.36 -19.55 1.46
C MET A 249 -4.59 -20.15 2.87
N GLY A 250 -4.90 -19.30 3.86
CA GLY A 250 -5.17 -19.70 5.24
C GLY A 250 -6.57 -20.28 5.46
N GLN A 251 -7.49 -20.14 4.52
CA GLN A 251 -8.86 -20.67 4.65
C GLN A 251 -8.89 -22.21 4.60
N ASN A 252 -9.90 -22.81 5.25
CA ASN A 252 -10.14 -24.24 5.16
C ASN A 252 -11.60 -24.51 4.69
N PRO A 253 -11.82 -24.93 3.43
CA PRO A 253 -10.82 -25.13 2.37
C PRO A 253 -10.23 -23.80 1.86
N GLN A 254 -9.02 -23.87 1.27
CA GLN A 254 -8.36 -22.70 0.66
C GLN A 254 -9.26 -22.02 -0.39
N GLN A 255 -9.25 -20.69 -0.41
CA GLN A 255 -10.03 -19.88 -1.34
C GLN A 255 -9.10 -18.93 -2.10
N TYR A 256 -9.36 -18.74 -3.39
CA TYR A 256 -8.57 -17.87 -4.25
C TYR A 256 -9.48 -17.08 -5.19
N LEU A 257 -9.02 -15.89 -5.56
CA LEU A 257 -9.75 -14.99 -6.46
C LEU A 257 -10.00 -15.62 -7.83
N ARG A 258 -11.13 -15.23 -8.42
CA ARG A 258 -11.56 -15.63 -9.76
C ARG A 258 -12.01 -14.39 -10.53
N PRO A 259 -11.89 -14.39 -11.88
CA PRO A 259 -12.50 -13.34 -12.68
C PRO A 259 -13.98 -13.18 -12.35
N GLY A 260 -14.40 -11.93 -12.12
CA GLY A 260 -15.75 -11.56 -11.68
C GLY A 260 -15.87 -11.30 -10.18
N ASP A 261 -14.90 -11.70 -9.36
CA ASP A 261 -14.88 -11.33 -7.94
C ASP A 261 -14.67 -9.83 -7.74
N VAL A 262 -15.11 -9.34 -6.59
CA VAL A 262 -14.92 -7.97 -6.13
C VAL A 262 -14.22 -8.00 -4.78
N VAL A 263 -13.08 -7.31 -4.67
CA VAL A 263 -12.33 -7.13 -3.43
C VAL A 263 -12.53 -5.71 -2.95
N GLU A 264 -12.91 -5.54 -1.68
CA GLU A 264 -13.00 -4.24 -1.01
C GLU A 264 -12.19 -4.30 0.27
N LEU A 265 -11.38 -3.26 0.51
CA LEU A 265 -10.52 -3.20 1.69
C LEU A 265 -10.35 -1.77 2.18
N SER A 266 -10.08 -1.63 3.48
CA SER A 266 -9.94 -0.33 4.13
C SER A 266 -9.07 -0.41 5.36
N ILE A 267 -8.43 0.71 5.68
CA ILE A 267 -7.78 0.97 6.96
C ILE A 267 -8.37 2.26 7.52
N ALA A 268 -8.71 2.24 8.80
CA ALA A 268 -9.35 3.36 9.49
C ALA A 268 -8.56 4.67 9.28
N GLY A 269 -9.25 5.72 8.80
CA GLY A 269 -8.64 7.02 8.51
C GLY A 269 -7.89 7.13 7.19
N LEU A 270 -7.52 5.99 6.56
CA LEU A 270 -6.71 5.99 5.32
C LEU A 270 -7.54 5.80 4.03
N GLY A 271 -8.83 5.53 4.15
CA GLY A 271 -9.73 5.37 3.01
C GLY A 271 -10.03 3.92 2.66
N GLN A 272 -10.67 3.72 1.53
CA GLN A 272 -11.14 2.43 1.04
C GLN A 272 -10.74 2.23 -0.41
N GLN A 273 -10.47 1.00 -0.78
CA GLN A 273 -10.22 0.54 -2.15
C GLN A 273 -11.32 -0.44 -2.57
N ARG A 274 -11.57 -0.52 -3.89
CA ARG A 274 -12.47 -1.50 -4.49
C ARG A 274 -11.92 -1.96 -5.83
N GLN A 275 -11.52 -3.23 -5.93
CA GLN A 275 -10.99 -3.83 -7.16
C GLN A 275 -11.95 -4.85 -7.74
N ASN A 276 -12.17 -4.78 -9.06
CA ASN A 276 -12.75 -5.89 -9.81
C ASN A 276 -11.63 -6.86 -10.20
N VAL A 277 -11.90 -8.16 -10.10
CA VAL A 277 -10.96 -9.19 -10.52
C VAL A 277 -11.27 -9.57 -11.97
N ILE A 278 -10.26 -9.52 -12.84
CA ILE A 278 -10.41 -9.85 -14.26
C ILE A 278 -9.39 -10.93 -14.67
N ALA A 279 -9.67 -11.62 -15.76
CA ALA A 279 -8.66 -12.44 -16.43
C ALA A 279 -7.65 -11.56 -17.16
N ASP A 280 -6.42 -12.06 -17.35
CA ASP A 280 -5.45 -11.42 -18.23
C ASP A 280 -6.08 -11.25 -19.64
N PRO A 281 -6.14 -10.01 -20.17
CA PRO A 281 -6.82 -9.73 -21.42
C PRO A 281 -6.04 -10.14 -22.69
N GLU A 282 -4.74 -10.50 -22.58
CA GLU A 282 -3.88 -10.82 -23.73
C GLU A 282 -3.83 -12.32 -24.09
#